data_3a30463b6a7e851151e1febcb2179411
#
_entry.id   3a30463b6a7e851151e1febcb2179411
#
_cell.length_a   1.000
_cell.length_b   1.000
_cell.length_c   1.000
_cell.angle_alpha   90.00
_cell.angle_beta   90.00
_cell.angle_gamma   90.00
#
_symmetry.space_group_name_H-M   'P 1'
#
loop_
_entity.id
_entity.type
_entity.pdbx_description
1 polymer ?
#
loop_
_entity_poly.entity_id
_entity_poly.type
_entity_poly.pdbx_seq_one_letter_code
_entity_poly.pdbx_strand_id
1 'polypeptide(L)'
;MTADKQKENEHKETSVNRAILAVAAGCTLFALFGCNNRNETEMVQPTQVEELKPMQQSWRGVLPCADCEGIETSLFLQKDGSWVMNQRYQGVKAPSVFGTYGNWARTADKLVLTDSQGDKTYFRAKGEALEMLDQEGNPIESSLNYTLQPVKAPLPTTPMAMRGMYKYMADAAVFTDCATGKEVAVASNAQLERDYAAARGTELKPILLVVEGHFALEPNPDTGAAQKVLVTNNKGKFSADKGCDE
;
A
#
# COMPACT_ATOMS: atom_id res chain seq x y z
N MET A 1 -20.44 -49.25 -42.14
CA MET A 1 -20.86 -50.29 -41.16
C MET A 1 -21.00 -49.56 -39.85
N THR A 2 -22.25 -49.28 -39.68
CA THR A 2 -23.15 -49.51 -38.52
C THR A 2 -22.83 -48.60 -37.34
N ALA A 3 -23.59 -47.49 -37.17
CA ALA A 3 -24.92 -47.42 -36.53
C ALA A 3 -24.82 -47.69 -35.04
N ASP A 4 -25.19 -46.71 -34.28
CA ASP A 4 -26.54 -46.44 -33.73
C ASP A 4 -26.53 -46.68 -32.20
N LYS A 5 -26.90 -45.78 -31.42
CA LYS A 5 -28.13 -45.55 -30.70
C LYS A 5 -28.05 -44.51 -29.60
N GLN A 6 -28.83 -43.49 -29.83
CA GLN A 6 -29.60 -42.67 -28.93
C GLN A 6 -30.33 -43.47 -27.81
N LYS A 7 -30.50 -42.79 -26.67
CA LYS A 7 -31.72 -42.66 -25.83
C LYS A 7 -31.33 -41.78 -24.63
N GLU A 8 -31.73 -40.57 -24.53
CA GLU A 8 -33.07 -40.03 -24.17
C GLU A 8 -33.70 -40.68 -22.94
N ASN A 9 -33.79 -39.93 -21.87
CA ASN A 9 -34.93 -39.96 -20.96
C ASN A 9 -35.11 -38.63 -20.21
N GLU A 10 -36.17 -37.96 -20.62
CA GLU A 10 -36.91 -36.90 -19.92
C GLU A 10 -37.73 -37.47 -18.76
N HIS A 11 -38.25 -36.50 -18.02
CA HIS A 11 -39.34 -36.55 -17.03
C HIS A 11 -38.94 -36.82 -15.57
N LYS A 12 -39.27 -35.96 -14.60
CA LYS A 12 -40.64 -35.49 -14.31
C LYS A 12 -40.57 -34.36 -13.27
N GLU A 13 -41.25 -33.27 -13.57
CA GLU A 13 -41.81 -32.33 -12.59
C GLU A 13 -42.86 -33.04 -11.74
N THR A 14 -42.94 -32.69 -10.46
CA THR A 14 -44.22 -32.71 -9.74
C THR A 14 -44.24 -31.62 -8.67
N SER A 15 -45.00 -30.62 -8.96
CA SER A 15 -45.62 -29.66 -8.05
C SER A 15 -46.64 -30.37 -7.15
N VAL A 16 -46.63 -30.07 -5.86
CA VAL A 16 -47.83 -30.21 -5.02
C VAL A 16 -47.94 -28.99 -4.09
N ASN A 17 -49.01 -28.29 -4.34
CA ASN A 17 -49.63 -27.24 -3.55
C ASN A 17 -50.46 -27.78 -2.38
N ARG A 18 -50.77 -26.87 -1.43
CA ARG A 18 -51.89 -26.84 -0.44
C ARG A 18 -51.59 -27.51 0.90
N ALA A 19 -52.03 -27.00 2.03
CA ALA A 19 -53.09 -26.04 2.41
C ALA A 19 -52.86 -25.58 3.85
N ILE A 20 -53.13 -24.33 4.12
CA ILE A 20 -54.04 -23.69 5.08
C ILE A 20 -54.47 -24.54 6.29
N LEU A 21 -54.22 -24.04 7.50
CA LEU A 21 -55.23 -23.99 8.56
C LEU A 21 -54.86 -22.93 9.61
N ALA A 22 -55.76 -21.98 9.72
CA ALA A 22 -55.82 -20.95 10.76
C ALA A 22 -56.38 -21.55 12.05
N VAL A 23 -55.84 -21.15 13.19
CA VAL A 23 -56.59 -21.18 14.45
C VAL A 23 -56.35 -19.86 15.16
N ALA A 24 -57.44 -19.11 15.28
CA ALA A 24 -57.59 -17.95 16.15
C ALA A 24 -57.98 -18.42 17.54
N ALA A 25 -57.50 -17.77 18.55
CA ALA A 25 -58.22 -17.25 19.69
C ALA A 25 -57.35 -17.07 20.92
N GLY A 26 -57.47 -15.95 21.56
CA GLY A 26 -57.40 -15.82 22.97
C GLY A 26 -56.75 -14.52 23.51
N CYS A 27 -57.57 -13.51 23.69
CA CYS A 27 -57.27 -12.27 24.42
C CYS A 27 -56.70 -12.51 25.82
N THR A 28 -55.75 -11.71 26.24
CA THR A 28 -55.81 -11.09 27.59
C THR A 28 -54.98 -9.80 27.60
N LEU A 29 -55.67 -8.69 27.82
CA LEU A 29 -55.16 -7.37 28.16
C LEU A 29 -54.51 -7.42 29.54
N PHE A 30 -53.23 -7.06 29.62
CA PHE A 30 -52.69 -6.47 30.85
C PHE A 30 -52.02 -5.15 30.46
N ALA A 31 -52.73 -4.07 30.80
CA ALA A 31 -52.19 -2.74 30.85
C ALA A 31 -51.35 -2.63 32.12
N LEU A 32 -50.04 -2.50 31.96
CA LEU A 32 -49.14 -2.01 33.00
C LEU A 32 -48.50 -0.72 32.49
N PHE A 33 -48.91 0.37 33.12
CA PHE A 33 -48.26 1.66 33.02
C PHE A 33 -46.84 1.52 33.52
N GLY A 34 -45.86 1.43 32.65
CA GLY A 34 -44.45 1.57 32.96
C GLY A 34 -43.97 2.91 32.44
N CYS A 35 -43.46 3.76 33.33
CA CYS A 35 -42.86 5.06 33.02
C CYS A 35 -41.81 4.92 31.92
N ASN A 36 -42.09 5.53 30.80
CA ASN A 36 -41.16 5.60 29.66
C ASN A 36 -40.19 6.75 29.90
N ASN A 37 -39.06 6.46 30.54
CA ASN A 37 -37.90 7.33 30.46
C ASN A 37 -37.01 6.84 29.34
N ARG A 38 -37.43 7.09 28.10
CA ARG A 38 -36.56 6.91 26.93
C ARG A 38 -35.55 8.04 26.97
N ASN A 39 -34.40 7.74 27.53
CA ASN A 39 -33.18 8.33 27.02
C ASN A 39 -33.04 7.79 25.61
N GLU A 40 -33.41 8.57 24.61
CA GLU A 40 -32.98 8.35 23.24
C GLU A 40 -31.46 8.49 23.26
N THR A 41 -30.80 7.36 23.47
CA THR A 41 -29.40 7.24 23.11
C THR A 41 -29.41 7.32 21.59
N GLU A 42 -29.19 8.52 21.09
CA GLU A 42 -28.90 8.76 19.69
C GLU A 42 -27.78 7.78 19.30
N MET A 43 -28.13 6.70 18.64
CA MET A 43 -27.12 5.81 18.06
C MET A 43 -26.41 6.64 17.01
N VAL A 44 -25.28 7.22 17.41
CA VAL A 44 -24.32 7.81 16.50
C VAL A 44 -23.98 6.69 15.52
N GLN A 45 -24.56 6.74 14.33
CA GLN A 45 -24.17 5.85 13.25
C GLN A 45 -22.68 6.05 13.09
N PRO A 46 -21.87 4.96 13.14
CA PRO A 46 -20.46 5.11 12.88
C PRO A 46 -20.34 5.74 11.49
N THR A 47 -19.72 6.92 11.43
CA THR A 47 -19.40 7.60 10.18
C THR A 47 -18.73 6.56 9.31
N GLN A 48 -19.32 6.23 8.15
CA GLN A 48 -18.71 5.28 7.23
C GLN A 48 -17.37 5.87 6.82
N VAL A 49 -16.31 5.32 7.39
CA VAL A 49 -14.96 5.67 7.01
C VAL A 49 -14.76 5.17 5.59
N GLU A 50 -14.54 6.09 4.67
CA GLU A 50 -14.36 5.80 3.27
C GLU A 50 -13.14 4.87 3.08
N GLU A 51 -13.40 3.67 2.61
CA GLU A 51 -12.40 2.64 2.51
C GLU A 51 -11.44 2.92 1.36
N LEU A 52 -10.14 3.16 1.67
CA LEU A 52 -9.08 3.26 0.67
C LEU A 52 -8.97 1.93 -0.07
N LYS A 53 -9.20 1.94 -1.39
CA LYS A 53 -9.14 0.74 -2.20
C LYS A 53 -7.74 0.13 -2.14
N PRO A 54 -7.56 -1.18 -1.91
CA PRO A 54 -6.26 -1.84 -1.80
C PRO A 54 -5.61 -2.02 -3.19
N MET A 55 -5.47 -0.94 -3.94
CA MET A 55 -4.88 -0.91 -5.28
C MET A 55 -3.65 -0.02 -5.28
N GLN A 56 -2.81 -0.21 -6.28
CA GLN A 56 -1.76 0.75 -6.60
C GLN A 56 -2.42 2.08 -6.94
N GLN A 57 -2.29 3.05 -6.06
CA GLN A 57 -2.93 4.35 -6.15
C GLN A 57 -1.89 5.45 -6.05
N SER A 58 -2.12 6.56 -6.75
CA SER A 58 -1.22 7.70 -6.72
C SER A 58 -1.99 9.01 -6.62
N TRP A 59 -1.40 9.94 -5.87
CA TRP A 59 -1.94 11.28 -5.61
C TRP A 59 -0.86 12.31 -5.80
N ARG A 60 -1.27 13.53 -6.16
CA ARG A 60 -0.38 14.68 -6.30
C ARG A 60 -1.05 15.94 -5.82
N GLY A 61 -0.26 16.85 -5.26
CA GLY A 61 -0.67 18.17 -4.85
C GLY A 61 0.51 19.04 -4.45
N VAL A 62 0.25 20.31 -4.21
CA VAL A 62 1.23 21.23 -3.63
C VAL A 62 0.84 21.43 -2.17
N LEU A 63 1.65 20.94 -1.27
CA LEU A 63 1.49 21.10 0.17
C LEU A 63 2.16 22.39 0.63
N PRO A 64 1.71 23.01 1.75
CA PRO A 64 2.31 24.20 2.29
C PRO A 64 3.77 23.99 2.71
N CYS A 65 4.54 25.06 2.63
CA CYS A 65 5.93 25.12 3.02
C CYS A 65 6.16 26.37 3.85
N ALA A 66 6.94 26.28 4.92
CA ALA A 66 7.24 27.43 5.78
C ALA A 66 8.22 28.41 5.12
N ASP A 67 9.22 27.87 4.41
CA ASP A 67 10.37 28.64 3.88
C ASP A 67 10.50 28.52 2.34
N CYS A 68 9.45 28.07 1.66
CA CYS A 68 9.44 27.93 0.20
C CYS A 68 8.06 28.23 -0.37
N GLU A 69 7.92 28.28 -1.70
CA GLU A 69 6.65 28.58 -2.37
C GLU A 69 5.62 27.43 -2.24
N GLY A 70 6.07 26.24 -1.93
CA GLY A 70 5.27 25.03 -1.75
C GLY A 70 6.08 23.77 -1.99
N ILE A 71 5.50 22.63 -1.63
CA ILE A 71 6.10 21.30 -1.84
C ILE A 71 5.21 20.51 -2.77
N GLU A 72 5.60 20.43 -4.06
CA GLU A 72 4.93 19.53 -5.00
C GLU A 72 5.17 18.09 -4.54
N THR A 73 4.13 17.45 -4.05
CA THR A 73 4.20 16.12 -3.44
C THR A 73 3.45 15.12 -4.31
N SER A 74 4.10 14.01 -4.66
CA SER A 74 3.49 12.85 -5.31
C SER A 74 3.63 11.65 -4.40
N LEU A 75 2.51 11.00 -4.06
CA LEU A 75 2.45 9.81 -3.21
C LEU A 75 1.95 8.61 -4.02
N PHE A 76 2.60 7.47 -3.84
CA PHE A 76 2.29 6.20 -4.50
C PHE A 76 2.13 5.12 -3.45
N LEU A 77 0.94 4.53 -3.32
CA LEU A 77 0.71 3.35 -2.49
C LEU A 77 0.76 2.10 -3.36
N GLN A 78 1.49 1.11 -2.92
CA GLN A 78 1.67 -0.15 -3.62
C GLN A 78 0.92 -1.29 -2.92
N LYS A 79 0.51 -2.30 -3.69
CA LYS A 79 -0.26 -3.44 -3.18
C LYS A 79 0.47 -4.27 -2.13
N ASP A 80 1.79 -4.25 -2.15
CA ASP A 80 2.63 -4.99 -1.22
C ASP A 80 2.76 -4.33 0.16
N GLY A 81 2.05 -3.21 0.39
CA GLY A 81 2.10 -2.45 1.63
C GLY A 81 3.23 -1.44 1.71
N SER A 82 4.00 -1.26 0.64
CA SER A 82 5.01 -0.20 0.55
C SER A 82 4.44 1.07 -0.06
N TRP A 83 5.10 2.19 0.17
CA TRP A 83 4.80 3.48 -0.45
C TRP A 83 6.07 4.14 -0.94
N VAL A 84 5.91 5.04 -1.91
CA VAL A 84 6.97 5.95 -2.38
C VAL A 84 6.39 7.37 -2.41
N MET A 85 7.14 8.33 -1.95
CA MET A 85 6.81 9.75 -2.03
C MET A 85 7.94 10.50 -2.72
N ASN A 86 7.57 11.37 -3.63
CA ASN A 86 8.50 12.28 -4.28
C ASN A 86 8.08 13.71 -3.99
N GLN A 87 8.98 14.52 -3.46
CA GLN A 87 8.75 15.89 -3.06
C GLN A 87 9.69 16.83 -3.80
N ARG A 88 9.12 17.88 -4.38
CA ARG A 88 9.86 18.97 -5.03
C ARG A 88 9.58 20.26 -4.32
N TYR A 89 10.58 20.85 -3.73
CA TYR A 89 10.50 22.15 -3.09
C TYR A 89 10.56 23.26 -4.14
N GLN A 90 9.55 24.10 -4.18
CA GLN A 90 9.39 25.21 -5.15
C GLN A 90 10.04 26.48 -4.60
N GLY A 91 10.62 27.30 -5.48
CA GLY A 91 11.24 28.58 -5.09
C GLY A 91 12.61 28.44 -4.42
N VAL A 92 13.20 27.24 -4.35
CA VAL A 92 14.54 27.01 -3.75
C VAL A 92 15.62 26.75 -4.79
N LYS A 93 16.89 27.06 -4.44
CA LYS A 93 17.99 27.04 -5.43
C LYS A 93 18.53 25.65 -5.79
N ALA A 94 18.32 24.61 -5.00
CA ALA A 94 18.70 23.19 -5.21
C ALA A 94 19.50 22.59 -4.03
N PRO A 95 19.59 21.25 -3.86
CA PRO A 95 18.73 20.28 -4.51
C PRO A 95 17.29 20.42 -4.04
N SER A 96 16.33 20.30 -4.94
CA SER A 96 14.94 20.58 -4.66
C SER A 96 14.01 19.36 -4.74
N VAL A 97 14.55 18.20 -5.13
CA VAL A 97 13.75 16.97 -5.31
C VAL A 97 14.29 15.87 -4.40
N PHE A 98 13.41 15.27 -3.62
CA PHE A 98 13.72 14.21 -2.67
C PHE A 98 12.72 13.07 -2.81
N GLY A 99 13.23 11.85 -2.80
CA GLY A 99 12.43 10.63 -2.73
C GLY A 99 12.50 10.04 -1.32
N THR A 100 11.37 9.56 -0.83
CA THR A 100 11.25 8.80 0.41
C THR A 100 10.35 7.60 0.19
N TYR A 101 10.50 6.57 1.01
CA TYR A 101 9.72 5.35 0.92
C TYR A 101 9.58 4.67 2.28
N GLY A 102 8.69 3.72 2.36
CA GLY A 102 8.49 2.93 3.58
C GLY A 102 7.30 2.00 3.49
N ASN A 103 6.74 1.67 4.64
CA ASN A 103 5.53 0.87 4.78
C ASN A 103 4.32 1.75 5.07
N TRP A 104 3.17 1.42 4.47
CA TRP A 104 1.91 2.03 4.82
C TRP A 104 1.01 1.05 5.57
N ALA A 105 0.25 1.59 6.49
CA ALA A 105 -0.81 0.89 7.19
C ALA A 105 -2.05 1.76 7.21
N ARG A 106 -3.21 1.12 7.36
CA ARG A 106 -4.49 1.78 7.48
C ARG A 106 -5.15 1.42 8.79
N THR A 107 -5.61 2.43 9.50
CA THR A 107 -6.56 2.31 10.59
C THR A 107 -7.97 2.61 10.09
N ALA A 108 -8.97 2.63 10.97
CA ALA A 108 -10.34 2.91 10.59
C ALA A 108 -10.51 4.26 9.87
N ASP A 109 -9.73 5.27 10.25
CA ASP A 109 -9.88 6.67 9.83
C ASP A 109 -8.62 7.28 9.22
N LYS A 110 -7.47 6.59 9.26
CA LYS A 110 -6.17 7.15 8.87
C LYS A 110 -5.38 6.21 7.97
N LEU A 111 -4.66 6.80 7.03
CA LEU A 111 -3.53 6.21 6.35
C LEU A 111 -2.26 6.66 7.07
N VAL A 112 -1.47 5.72 7.54
CA VAL A 112 -0.20 5.95 8.23
C VAL A 112 0.93 5.53 7.31
N LEU A 113 1.81 6.44 6.98
CA LEU A 113 3.05 6.20 6.24
C LEU A 113 4.19 6.17 7.24
N THR A 114 4.91 5.06 7.34
CA THR A 114 6.12 4.95 8.15
C THR A 114 7.30 4.86 7.21
N ASP A 115 8.24 5.78 7.31
CA ASP A 115 9.40 5.83 6.43
C ASP A 115 10.53 4.88 6.86
N SER A 116 11.64 4.93 6.14
CA SER A 116 12.82 4.10 6.41
C SER A 116 13.55 4.44 7.72
N GLN A 117 13.21 5.53 8.37
CA GLN A 117 13.76 5.97 9.65
C GLN A 117 12.80 5.73 10.81
N GLY A 118 11.55 5.35 10.51
CA GLY A 118 10.49 5.12 11.48
C GLY A 118 9.59 6.34 11.71
N ASP A 119 9.84 7.44 11.00
CA ASP A 119 9.02 8.64 11.09
C ASP A 119 7.66 8.41 10.42
N LYS A 120 6.63 9.03 10.99
CA LYS A 120 5.25 8.81 10.54
C LYS A 120 4.65 10.07 9.94
N THR A 121 3.96 9.88 8.83
CA THR A 121 3.11 10.89 8.18
C THR A 121 1.69 10.34 8.09
N TYR A 122 0.71 11.18 8.38
CA TYR A 122 -0.68 10.79 8.48
C TYR A 122 -1.51 11.49 7.40
N PHE A 123 -2.41 10.71 6.79
CA PHE A 123 -3.44 11.21 5.89
C PHE A 123 -4.79 10.62 6.27
N ARG A 124 -5.87 11.25 5.82
CA ARG A 124 -7.21 10.66 5.81
C ARG A 124 -7.81 10.74 4.41
N ALA A 125 -8.76 9.87 4.13
CA ALA A 125 -9.53 9.96 2.89
C ALA A 125 -10.44 11.20 2.92
N LYS A 126 -10.53 11.88 1.78
CA LYS A 126 -11.44 13.00 1.53
C LYS A 126 -12.03 12.82 0.13
N GLY A 127 -13.04 11.96 0.04
CA GLY A 127 -13.48 11.41 -1.22
C GLY A 127 -12.37 10.55 -1.85
N GLU A 128 -12.03 10.78 -3.09
CA GLU A 128 -10.89 10.11 -3.75
C GLU A 128 -9.53 10.76 -3.44
N ALA A 129 -9.52 11.93 -2.82
CA ALA A 129 -8.33 12.66 -2.43
C ALA A 129 -7.80 12.20 -1.06
N LEU A 130 -6.56 12.59 -0.75
CA LEU A 130 -5.96 12.42 0.56
C LEU A 130 -5.73 13.78 1.19
N GLU A 131 -6.17 13.97 2.42
CA GLU A 131 -5.89 15.15 3.23
C GLU A 131 -4.82 14.82 4.27
N MET A 132 -3.74 15.59 4.27
CA MET A 132 -2.65 15.46 5.24
C MET A 132 -3.14 15.88 6.62
N LEU A 133 -2.72 15.15 7.64
CA LEU A 133 -2.99 15.41 9.05
C LEU A 133 -1.73 15.93 9.74
N ASP A 134 -1.88 16.45 10.96
CA ASP A 134 -0.76 16.86 11.80
C ASP A 134 0.05 15.65 12.32
N GLN A 135 1.09 15.90 13.10
CA GLN A 135 1.97 14.84 13.64
C GLN A 135 1.27 13.92 14.65
N GLU A 136 0.18 14.36 15.25
CA GLU A 136 -0.66 13.59 16.16
C GLU A 136 -1.79 12.85 15.41
N GLY A 137 -1.91 13.10 14.09
CA GLY A 137 -2.91 12.50 13.21
C GLY A 137 -4.28 13.19 13.33
N ASN A 138 -4.33 14.47 13.71
CA ASN A 138 -5.55 15.26 13.73
C ASN A 138 -5.66 16.15 12.48
N PRO A 139 -6.87 16.59 12.11
CA PRO A 139 -7.06 17.56 11.04
C PRO A 139 -6.31 18.86 11.29
N ILE A 140 -5.68 19.40 10.25
CA ILE A 140 -4.97 20.68 10.31
C ILE A 140 -5.99 21.80 10.06
N GLU A 141 -6.22 22.63 11.05
CA GLU A 141 -7.07 23.82 10.94
C GLU A 141 -6.32 24.94 10.24
N SER A 142 -6.50 25.08 8.93
CA SER A 142 -5.80 26.05 8.09
C SER A 142 -6.58 26.37 6.81
N SER A 143 -6.38 27.55 6.27
CA SER A 143 -6.87 27.95 4.94
C SER A 143 -5.94 27.48 3.79
N LEU A 144 -4.78 26.91 4.11
CA LEU A 144 -3.82 26.40 3.13
C LEU A 144 -4.24 25.03 2.59
N ASN A 145 -3.70 24.64 1.44
CA ASN A 145 -4.03 23.36 0.84
C ASN A 145 -3.18 22.22 1.46
N TYR A 146 -3.83 21.29 2.17
CA TYR A 146 -3.24 20.06 2.67
C TYR A 146 -3.74 18.80 1.92
N THR A 147 -4.31 18.98 0.74
CA THR A 147 -4.97 17.91 -0.01
C THR A 147 -4.17 17.49 -1.24
N LEU A 148 -3.97 16.18 -1.40
CA LEU A 148 -3.43 15.54 -2.60
C LEU A 148 -4.58 14.97 -3.42
N GLN A 149 -4.63 15.27 -4.72
CA GLN A 149 -5.65 14.79 -5.65
C GLN A 149 -5.22 13.48 -6.32
N PRO A 150 -6.14 12.56 -6.62
CA PRO A 150 -5.82 11.33 -7.30
C PRO A 150 -5.29 11.61 -8.71
N VAL A 151 -4.23 10.90 -9.09
CA VAL A 151 -3.61 10.98 -10.42
C VAL A 151 -3.26 9.59 -10.93
N LYS A 152 -3.05 9.47 -12.24
CA LYS A 152 -2.42 8.29 -12.85
C LYS A 152 -1.01 8.68 -13.25
N ALA A 153 -0.02 8.21 -12.54
CA ALA A 153 1.37 8.53 -12.78
C ALA A 153 2.27 7.28 -12.61
N PRO A 154 3.37 7.18 -13.35
CA PRO A 154 4.39 6.15 -13.09
C PRO A 154 5.12 6.44 -11.78
N LEU A 155 5.76 5.41 -11.23
CA LEU A 155 6.64 5.57 -10.08
C LEU A 155 7.75 6.58 -10.39
N PRO A 156 8.16 7.41 -9.42
CA PRO A 156 9.22 8.38 -9.60
C PRO A 156 10.59 7.68 -9.74
N THR A 157 11.47 8.28 -10.51
CA THR A 157 12.85 7.81 -10.71
C THR A 157 13.87 8.56 -9.85
N THR A 158 13.43 9.39 -8.92
CA THR A 158 14.31 10.08 -7.97
C THR A 158 15.03 9.06 -7.10
N PRO A 159 16.38 9.06 -7.08
CA PRO A 159 17.13 8.13 -6.26
C PRO A 159 16.87 8.37 -4.77
N MET A 160 16.76 7.28 -4.03
CA MET A 160 16.60 7.25 -2.58
C MET A 160 17.76 6.47 -1.97
N ALA A 161 18.22 6.88 -0.80
CA ALA A 161 19.17 6.08 -0.03
C ALA A 161 18.45 4.85 0.53
N MET A 162 18.97 3.68 0.20
CA MET A 162 18.39 2.39 0.55
C MET A 162 19.41 1.53 1.28
N ARG A 163 18.95 0.76 2.25
CA ARG A 163 19.74 -0.18 3.03
C ARG A 163 19.03 -1.52 3.08
N GLY A 164 19.73 -2.59 2.73
CA GLY A 164 19.12 -3.93 2.73
C GLY A 164 20.13 -5.05 2.54
N MET A 165 19.66 -6.26 2.70
CA MET A 165 20.43 -7.48 2.53
C MET A 165 20.42 -7.91 1.07
N TYR A 166 21.57 -7.80 0.41
CA TYR A 166 21.74 -8.17 -1.00
C TYR A 166 22.30 -9.60 -1.11
N LYS A 167 21.75 -10.37 -2.03
CA LYS A 167 22.25 -11.68 -2.40
C LYS A 167 22.17 -11.86 -3.92
N TYR A 168 23.24 -12.41 -4.50
CA TYR A 168 23.26 -12.84 -5.90
C TYR A 168 23.49 -14.34 -5.97
N MET A 169 22.62 -15.06 -6.65
CA MET A 169 22.69 -16.50 -6.81
C MET A 169 21.88 -16.93 -8.05
N ALA A 170 22.44 -17.85 -8.86
CA ALA A 170 21.78 -18.42 -10.03
C ALA A 170 21.25 -17.34 -10.99
N ASP A 171 22.12 -16.39 -11.35
CA ASP A 171 21.86 -15.28 -12.25
C ASP A 171 20.73 -14.31 -11.81
N ALA A 172 20.35 -14.38 -10.56
CA ALA A 172 19.36 -13.48 -9.96
C ALA A 172 19.94 -12.71 -8.77
N ALA A 173 19.76 -11.39 -8.79
CA ALA A 173 20.05 -10.53 -7.66
C ALA A 173 18.77 -10.15 -6.92
N VAL A 174 18.81 -10.29 -5.60
CA VAL A 174 17.72 -9.99 -4.70
C VAL A 174 18.19 -9.05 -3.60
N PHE A 175 17.36 -8.06 -3.30
CA PHE A 175 17.58 -7.10 -2.24
C PHE A 175 16.40 -7.17 -1.27
N THR A 176 16.67 -7.56 -0.01
CA THR A 176 15.69 -7.51 1.08
C THR A 176 15.86 -6.19 1.81
N ASP A 177 14.96 -5.26 1.59
CA ASP A 177 15.04 -3.91 2.14
C ASP A 177 14.84 -3.89 3.66
N CYS A 178 15.74 -3.26 4.39
CA CYS A 178 15.70 -3.21 5.86
C CYS A 178 14.51 -2.42 6.41
N ALA A 179 14.09 -1.36 5.70
CA ALA A 179 13.00 -0.49 6.16
C ALA A 179 11.64 -1.14 6.02
N THR A 180 11.42 -1.86 4.93
CA THR A 180 10.11 -2.44 4.60
C THR A 180 10.03 -3.94 4.86
N GLY A 181 11.18 -4.61 4.99
CA GLY A 181 11.26 -6.08 5.04
C GLY A 181 10.90 -6.76 3.71
N LYS A 182 10.73 -6.00 2.63
CA LYS A 182 10.30 -6.52 1.31
C LYS A 182 11.50 -6.97 0.50
N GLU A 183 11.30 -8.07 -0.19
CA GLU A 183 12.25 -8.59 -1.15
C GLU A 183 11.90 -8.09 -2.55
N VAL A 184 12.91 -7.57 -3.26
CA VAL A 184 12.78 -7.08 -4.64
C VAL A 184 13.95 -7.57 -5.49
N ALA A 185 13.68 -7.87 -6.75
CA ALA A 185 14.74 -8.15 -7.71
C ALA A 185 15.53 -6.85 -7.99
N VAL A 186 16.82 -6.98 -8.28
CA VAL A 186 17.68 -5.84 -8.62
C VAL A 186 17.96 -5.85 -10.12
N ALA A 187 17.52 -4.79 -10.79
CA ALA A 187 17.73 -4.65 -12.23
C ALA A 187 19.14 -4.09 -12.54
N SER A 188 19.72 -4.54 -13.66
CA SER A 188 20.99 -3.98 -14.20
C SER A 188 22.12 -3.89 -13.17
N ASN A 189 22.49 -5.00 -12.55
CA ASN A 189 23.31 -5.05 -11.33
C ASN A 189 24.76 -5.57 -11.53
N ALA A 190 25.28 -5.61 -12.73
CA ALA A 190 26.57 -6.27 -13.04
C ALA A 190 27.76 -5.79 -12.20
N GLN A 191 27.81 -4.53 -11.77
CA GLN A 191 28.86 -4.07 -10.87
C GLN A 191 28.61 -4.54 -9.42
N LEU A 192 27.36 -4.48 -8.96
CA LEU A 192 26.99 -4.97 -7.62
C LEU A 192 27.25 -6.49 -7.47
N GLU A 193 27.08 -7.27 -8.53
CA GLU A 193 27.43 -8.70 -8.53
C GLU A 193 28.92 -8.93 -8.27
N ARG A 194 29.80 -8.18 -8.96
CA ARG A 194 31.25 -8.27 -8.75
C ARG A 194 31.66 -7.83 -7.36
N ASP A 195 31.09 -6.72 -6.88
CA ASP A 195 31.41 -6.18 -5.56
C ASP A 195 30.88 -7.10 -4.44
N TYR A 196 29.71 -7.71 -4.62
CA TYR A 196 29.18 -8.74 -3.74
C TYR A 196 30.06 -9.98 -3.71
N ALA A 197 30.50 -10.49 -4.86
CA ALA A 197 31.36 -11.65 -4.95
C ALA A 197 32.71 -11.41 -4.21
N ALA A 198 33.25 -10.20 -4.29
CA ALA A 198 34.45 -9.81 -3.55
C ALA A 198 34.19 -9.70 -2.02
N ALA A 199 33.02 -9.16 -1.63
CA ALA A 199 32.69 -8.93 -0.22
C ALA A 199 32.26 -10.19 0.53
N ARG A 200 31.58 -11.15 -0.12
CA ARG A 200 31.03 -12.36 0.52
C ARG A 200 32.07 -13.42 0.85
N GLY A 201 33.26 -13.36 0.26
CA GLY A 201 34.26 -14.41 0.35
C GLY A 201 33.77 -15.74 -0.28
N THR A 202 33.88 -16.83 0.44
CA THR A 202 33.49 -18.19 -0.01
C THR A 202 32.03 -18.54 0.29
N GLU A 203 31.35 -17.76 1.12
CA GLU A 203 29.98 -18.05 1.56
C GLU A 203 28.93 -17.42 0.63
N LEU A 204 27.86 -18.15 0.37
CA LEU A 204 26.69 -17.64 -0.37
C LEU A 204 25.65 -17.10 0.62
N LYS A 205 25.99 -16.04 1.35
CA LYS A 205 25.10 -15.40 2.33
C LYS A 205 24.67 -14.00 1.87
N PRO A 206 23.50 -13.52 2.30
CA PRO A 206 23.16 -12.11 2.13
C PRO A 206 24.16 -11.20 2.84
N ILE A 207 24.48 -10.07 2.21
CA ILE A 207 25.39 -9.05 2.78
C ILE A 207 24.68 -7.71 2.77
N LEU A 208 24.87 -6.93 3.82
CA LEU A 208 24.32 -5.60 3.91
C LEU A 208 24.89 -4.73 2.79
N LEU A 209 24.00 -4.13 2.03
CA LEU A 209 24.25 -3.17 0.97
C LEU A 209 23.60 -1.84 1.31
N VAL A 210 24.35 -0.76 1.22
CA VAL A 210 23.83 0.61 1.17
C VAL A 210 24.02 1.13 -0.25
N VAL A 211 22.94 1.58 -0.86
CA VAL A 211 22.89 1.95 -2.27
C VAL A 211 21.90 3.08 -2.51
N GLU A 212 22.10 3.86 -3.56
CA GLU A 212 21.12 4.78 -4.10
C GLU A 212 20.35 4.13 -5.25
N GLY A 213 19.02 4.21 -5.20
CA GLY A 213 18.16 3.61 -6.21
C GLY A 213 16.72 4.09 -6.12
N HIS A 214 15.91 3.59 -7.02
CA HIS A 214 14.47 3.82 -7.03
C HIS A 214 13.73 2.53 -7.42
N PHE A 215 12.45 2.46 -7.10
CA PHE A 215 11.62 1.33 -7.54
C PHE A 215 11.05 1.59 -8.94
N ALA A 216 11.05 0.56 -9.76
CA ALA A 216 10.39 0.55 -11.06
C ALA A 216 9.46 -0.67 -11.17
N LEU A 217 8.55 -0.64 -12.14
CA LEU A 217 7.77 -1.80 -12.54
C LEU A 217 8.32 -2.30 -13.89
N GLU A 218 8.81 -3.52 -13.90
CA GLU A 218 9.33 -4.19 -15.09
C GLU A 218 8.61 -5.52 -15.32
N PRO A 219 8.55 -6.02 -16.56
CA PRO A 219 8.04 -7.35 -16.82
C PRO A 219 8.93 -8.40 -16.15
N ASN A 220 8.33 -9.33 -15.42
CA ASN A 220 9.04 -10.52 -14.94
C ASN A 220 9.47 -11.36 -16.14
N PRO A 221 10.73 -11.77 -16.26
CA PRO A 221 11.24 -12.48 -17.43
C PRO A 221 10.57 -13.85 -17.66
N ASP A 222 10.11 -14.51 -16.62
CA ASP A 222 9.52 -15.84 -16.71
C ASP A 222 8.01 -15.81 -16.98
N THR A 223 7.31 -14.81 -16.44
CA THR A 223 5.84 -14.76 -16.45
C THR A 223 5.27 -13.63 -17.30
N GLY A 224 6.08 -12.62 -17.65
CA GLY A 224 5.65 -11.39 -18.29
C GLY A 224 4.81 -10.46 -17.41
N ALA A 225 4.48 -10.86 -16.19
CA ALA A 225 3.73 -10.04 -15.25
C ALA A 225 4.57 -8.87 -14.74
N ALA A 226 3.92 -7.73 -14.50
CA ALA A 226 4.60 -6.59 -13.90
C ALA A 226 5.08 -6.94 -12.48
N GLN A 227 6.38 -6.77 -12.24
CA GLN A 227 7.01 -6.92 -10.93
C GLN A 227 7.72 -5.62 -10.53
N LYS A 228 7.79 -5.39 -9.22
CA LYS A 228 8.60 -4.31 -8.68
C LYS A 228 10.07 -4.74 -8.66
N VAL A 229 10.93 -3.87 -9.16
CA VAL A 229 12.39 -4.04 -9.15
C VAL A 229 13.07 -2.83 -8.52
N LEU A 230 14.26 -3.04 -7.98
CA LEU A 230 15.17 -1.98 -7.58
C LEU A 230 16.10 -1.66 -8.74
N VAL A 231 16.07 -0.41 -9.20
CA VAL A 231 17.00 0.15 -10.18
C VAL A 231 18.02 1.00 -9.44
N THR A 232 19.30 0.71 -9.60
CA THR A 232 20.38 1.38 -8.90
C THR A 232 21.36 2.05 -9.87
N ASN A 233 22.21 2.93 -9.35
CA ASN A 233 23.36 3.48 -10.11
C ASN A 233 24.55 2.51 -10.16
N ASN A 234 24.39 1.25 -9.73
CA ASN A 234 25.44 0.24 -9.60
C ASN A 234 26.62 0.62 -8.68
N LYS A 235 26.45 1.64 -7.84
CA LYS A 235 27.43 2.06 -6.83
C LYS A 235 26.84 1.78 -5.46
N GLY A 236 27.45 0.87 -4.73
CA GLY A 236 26.97 0.48 -3.41
C GLY A 236 28.13 0.17 -2.46
N LYS A 237 27.85 0.23 -1.18
CA LYS A 237 28.80 -0.16 -0.13
C LYS A 237 28.31 -1.43 0.54
N PHE A 238 29.08 -2.50 0.38
CA PHE A 238 28.86 -3.76 1.08
C PHE A 238 29.52 -3.78 2.46
N SER A 239 28.88 -4.42 3.43
CA SER A 239 29.38 -4.66 4.79
C SER A 239 29.04 -6.09 5.19
N ALA A 240 30.05 -6.98 5.17
CA ALA A 240 29.85 -8.43 5.32
C ALA A 240 29.51 -8.89 6.75
N ASP A 241 29.81 -8.06 7.72
CA ASP A 241 29.68 -8.28 9.18
C ASP A 241 28.51 -7.54 9.81
N LYS A 242 27.68 -6.87 9.00
CA LYS A 242 26.52 -6.09 9.46
C LYS A 242 25.20 -6.65 8.96
N GLY A 243 24.15 -6.42 9.75
CA GLY A 243 22.76 -6.70 9.43
C GLY A 243 21.88 -5.45 9.36
N CYS A 244 20.57 -5.65 9.24
CA CYS A 244 19.60 -4.55 9.23
C CYS A 244 19.51 -3.81 10.57
N ASP A 245 19.79 -4.48 11.67
CA ASP A 245 19.58 -3.96 13.03
C ASP A 245 20.80 -3.19 13.60
N GLU A 246 21.85 -2.96 12.77
CA GLU A 246 23.11 -2.34 13.20
C GLU A 246 23.38 -0.99 12.56
#